data_a24ed50c0edb886846a594e453cfe7a4
#
_entry.id   a24ed50c0edb886846a594e453cfe7a4
#
_cell.length_a   1.000
_cell.length_b   1.000
_cell.length_c   1.000
_cell.angle_alpha   90.00
_cell.angle_beta   90.00
_cell.angle_gamma   90.00
#
_symmetry.space_group_name_H-M   'P 1'
#
loop_
_entity.id
_entity.type
_entity.pdbx_description
1 polymer ?
#
loop_
_entity_poly.entity_id
_entity_poly.type
_entity_poly.pdbx_seq_one_letter_code
_entity_poly.pdbx_strand_id
1 'polypeptide(L)'
;SQNAVKLLLETPEFVNGLKDSYVCVHFDFTDIMNLNVIDENAKPEEKKALEKKRATIEKQFAVADALAIQTTPAIVLTTSEGYYITNVQFDFASDNVEGYISMVKNEADTVKEVNDMVAATKKGTNLERVNAINTLYDSQSETHRLLLSNLCREVVKLDKNNESGLLSKYLFAVANADAYEKLIKLEVAEAIKVYEKAAEDARLEAADKQNLYYIAANILASSGTTDYEYVVKLLQNALDADPESSYAEGLQKTIDYVKEMQEQAKQAAADANADAK
;
A
#
# COMPACT_ATOMS: atom_id res chain seq x y z
N SER A 1 -2.58 17.53 -19.76
CA SER A 1 -3.25 16.26 -19.37
C SER A 1 -4.77 16.34 -19.48
N GLN A 2 -5.45 17.37 -18.98
CA GLN A 2 -6.92 17.50 -19.06
C GLN A 2 -7.45 17.49 -20.51
N ASN A 3 -6.79 18.15 -21.43
CA ASN A 3 -7.19 18.14 -22.85
C ASN A 3 -7.05 16.74 -23.45
N ALA A 4 -5.99 16.02 -23.14
CA ALA A 4 -5.79 14.65 -23.62
C ALA A 4 -6.88 13.69 -23.11
N VAL A 5 -7.26 13.79 -21.83
CA VAL A 5 -8.35 12.99 -21.26
C VAL A 5 -9.66 13.26 -21.99
N LYS A 6 -10.06 14.53 -22.13
CA LYS A 6 -11.31 14.92 -22.78
C LYS A 6 -11.36 14.58 -24.28
N LEU A 7 -10.24 14.78 -24.99
CA LEU A 7 -10.18 14.58 -26.44
C LEU A 7 -9.96 13.12 -26.85
N LEU A 8 -9.47 12.28 -25.94
CA LEU A 8 -9.12 10.90 -26.24
C LEU A 8 -9.93 9.90 -25.40
N LEU A 9 -9.78 9.94 -24.07
CA LEU A 9 -10.26 8.88 -23.19
C LEU A 9 -11.75 9.01 -22.81
N GLU A 10 -12.30 10.22 -22.76
CA GLU A 10 -13.73 10.47 -22.48
C GLU A 10 -14.60 10.44 -23.74
N THR A 11 -14.03 10.10 -24.89
CA THR A 11 -14.80 10.06 -26.14
C THR A 11 -15.70 8.83 -26.19
N PRO A 12 -16.91 8.93 -26.79
CA PRO A 12 -17.75 7.76 -27.04
C PRO A 12 -17.04 6.70 -27.88
N GLU A 13 -16.11 7.10 -28.76
CA GLU A 13 -15.31 6.23 -29.59
C GLU A 13 -14.41 5.33 -28.76
N PHE A 14 -13.65 5.89 -27.81
CA PHE A 14 -12.79 5.13 -26.90
C PHE A 14 -13.60 4.13 -26.06
N VAL A 15 -14.65 4.61 -25.39
CA VAL A 15 -15.50 3.77 -24.55
C VAL A 15 -16.17 2.66 -25.35
N ASN A 16 -16.76 2.99 -26.53
CA ASN A 16 -17.40 2.00 -27.39
C ASN A 16 -16.40 0.99 -28.00
N GLY A 17 -15.16 1.41 -28.25
CA GLY A 17 -14.11 0.53 -28.76
C GLY A 17 -13.67 -0.55 -27.75
N LEU A 18 -13.92 -0.34 -26.43
CA LEU A 18 -13.50 -1.22 -25.35
C LEU A 18 -14.65 -1.90 -24.58
N LYS A 19 -15.89 -1.42 -24.68
CA LYS A 19 -17.05 -1.83 -23.85
C LYS A 19 -17.36 -3.32 -23.87
N ASP A 20 -17.01 -4.04 -24.93
CA ASP A 20 -17.30 -5.48 -25.04
C ASP A 20 -16.31 -6.33 -24.24
N SER A 21 -15.16 -5.77 -23.85
CA SER A 21 -14.10 -6.46 -23.10
C SER A 21 -13.74 -5.80 -21.79
N TYR A 22 -14.04 -4.52 -21.60
CA TYR A 22 -13.62 -3.74 -20.44
C TYR A 22 -14.73 -2.86 -19.91
N VAL A 23 -14.71 -2.63 -18.59
CA VAL A 23 -15.46 -1.57 -17.92
C VAL A 23 -14.50 -0.40 -17.71
N CYS A 24 -14.77 0.72 -18.41
CA CYS A 24 -13.95 1.93 -18.26
C CYS A 24 -14.40 2.70 -17.01
N VAL A 25 -13.45 2.99 -16.11
CA VAL A 25 -13.66 3.80 -14.92
C VAL A 25 -12.73 5.00 -14.99
N HIS A 26 -13.29 6.20 -14.79
CA HIS A 26 -12.52 7.44 -14.78
C HIS A 26 -12.39 7.96 -13.34
N PHE A 27 -11.16 8.21 -12.90
CA PHE A 27 -10.84 8.94 -11.68
C PHE A 27 -10.39 10.35 -12.04
N ASP A 28 -11.16 11.34 -11.61
CA ASP A 28 -10.85 12.76 -11.83
C ASP A 28 -10.31 13.40 -10.55
N PHE A 29 -9.06 13.81 -10.59
CA PHE A 29 -8.36 14.49 -9.48
C PHE A 29 -8.26 16.00 -9.68
N THR A 30 -8.90 16.57 -10.69
CA THR A 30 -8.77 18.00 -11.06
C THR A 30 -9.13 18.92 -9.93
N ASP A 31 -10.14 18.57 -9.15
CA ASP A 31 -10.67 19.42 -8.08
C ASP A 31 -9.98 19.27 -6.72
N ILE A 32 -8.94 18.42 -6.62
CA ILE A 32 -8.31 18.12 -5.31
C ILE A 32 -7.76 19.39 -4.63
N MET A 33 -7.16 20.29 -5.41
CA MET A 33 -6.59 21.52 -4.89
C MET A 33 -7.66 22.46 -4.32
N ASN A 34 -8.89 22.36 -4.83
CA ASN A 34 -10.03 23.18 -4.40
C ASN A 34 -10.71 22.65 -3.15
N LEU A 35 -10.48 21.37 -2.79
CA LEU A 35 -11.09 20.74 -1.61
C LEU A 35 -10.47 21.18 -0.28
N ASN A 36 -9.29 21.80 -0.32
CA ASN A 36 -8.59 22.27 0.88
C ASN A 36 -9.08 23.63 1.38
N VAL A 37 -9.91 24.32 0.61
CA VAL A 37 -10.48 25.61 1.00
C VAL A 37 -11.93 25.40 1.46
N ILE A 38 -12.10 25.04 2.74
CA ILE A 38 -13.43 25.07 3.36
C ILE A 38 -13.68 26.52 3.75
N ASP A 39 -14.61 27.18 3.07
CA ASP A 39 -15.12 28.47 3.54
C ASP A 39 -15.82 28.24 4.89
N GLU A 40 -15.29 28.85 5.95
CA GLU A 40 -15.86 28.74 7.30
C GLU A 40 -17.31 29.25 7.34
N ASN A 41 -17.68 30.15 6.42
CA ASN A 41 -19.01 30.72 6.29
C ASN A 41 -19.97 29.94 5.37
N ALA A 42 -19.50 28.81 4.76
CA ALA A 42 -20.34 27.99 3.89
C ALA A 42 -21.55 27.40 4.67
N LYS A 43 -22.68 27.29 3.99
CA LYS A 43 -23.90 26.70 4.57
C LYS A 43 -23.68 25.22 4.96
N PRO A 44 -24.39 24.69 5.98
CA PRO A 44 -24.23 23.30 6.42
C PRO A 44 -24.39 22.27 5.29
N GLU A 45 -25.28 22.52 4.34
CA GLU A 45 -25.51 21.65 3.17
C GLU A 45 -24.31 21.65 2.21
N GLU A 46 -23.69 22.82 2.00
CA GLU A 46 -22.50 22.98 1.17
C GLU A 46 -21.30 22.29 1.80
N LYS A 47 -21.12 22.44 3.14
CA LYS A 47 -20.08 21.73 3.90
C LYS A 47 -20.24 20.19 3.76
N LYS A 48 -21.44 19.66 3.93
CA LYS A 48 -21.74 18.24 3.80
C LYS A 48 -21.48 17.72 2.38
N ALA A 49 -21.84 18.49 1.36
CA ALA A 49 -21.56 18.14 -0.04
C ALA A 49 -20.04 18.11 -0.31
N LEU A 50 -19.29 19.06 0.23
CA LEU A 50 -17.84 19.15 0.12
C LEU A 50 -17.15 17.97 0.83
N GLU A 51 -17.60 17.65 2.05
CA GLU A 51 -17.11 16.48 2.80
C GLU A 51 -17.32 15.16 2.04
N LYS A 52 -18.50 14.99 1.43
CA LYS A 52 -18.80 13.81 0.61
C LYS A 52 -17.89 13.74 -0.62
N LYS A 53 -17.68 14.87 -1.30
CA LYS A 53 -16.79 14.97 -2.45
C LYS A 53 -15.35 14.64 -2.06
N ARG A 54 -14.89 15.21 -0.94
CA ARG A 54 -13.57 14.93 -0.36
C ARG A 54 -13.37 13.44 -0.08
N ALA A 55 -14.31 12.82 0.64
CA ALA A 55 -14.25 11.39 0.94
C ALA A 55 -14.23 10.51 -0.33
N THR A 56 -14.88 10.93 -1.41
CA THR A 56 -14.83 10.22 -2.70
C THR A 56 -13.45 10.33 -3.34
N ILE A 57 -12.88 11.53 -3.37
CA ILE A 57 -11.55 11.76 -3.94
C ILE A 57 -10.45 11.06 -3.12
N GLU A 58 -10.54 11.09 -1.79
CA GLU A 58 -9.63 10.36 -0.91
C GLU A 58 -9.62 8.85 -1.21
N LYS A 59 -10.79 8.25 -1.46
CA LYS A 59 -10.89 6.84 -1.88
C LYS A 59 -10.28 6.59 -3.26
N GLN A 60 -10.49 7.48 -4.21
CA GLN A 60 -9.88 7.38 -5.55
C GLN A 60 -8.36 7.49 -5.47
N PHE A 61 -7.84 8.36 -4.60
CA PHE A 61 -6.41 8.47 -4.33
C PHE A 61 -5.83 7.18 -3.75
N ALA A 62 -6.49 6.59 -2.77
CA ALA A 62 -6.05 5.33 -2.18
C ALA A 62 -5.95 4.21 -3.24
N VAL A 63 -6.90 4.18 -4.19
CA VAL A 63 -6.84 3.22 -5.32
C VAL A 63 -5.69 3.57 -6.27
N ALA A 64 -5.50 4.85 -6.61
CA ALA A 64 -4.42 5.28 -7.48
C ALA A 64 -3.03 4.99 -6.88
N ASP A 65 -2.88 5.19 -5.59
CA ASP A 65 -1.66 4.87 -4.84
C ASP A 65 -1.40 3.36 -4.82
N ALA A 66 -2.40 2.54 -4.52
CA ALA A 66 -2.30 1.08 -4.56
C ALA A 66 -2.00 0.54 -5.96
N LEU A 67 -2.41 1.25 -7.02
CA LEU A 67 -2.07 0.96 -8.41
C LEU A 67 -0.72 1.57 -8.84
N ALA A 68 0.02 2.21 -7.92
CA ALA A 68 1.31 2.87 -8.16
C ALA A 68 1.26 3.93 -9.29
N ILE A 69 0.15 4.66 -9.42
CA ILE A 69 -0.02 5.70 -10.42
C ILE A 69 0.74 6.94 -9.97
N GLN A 70 1.87 7.22 -10.62
CA GLN A 70 2.74 8.37 -10.30
C GLN A 70 2.48 9.58 -11.19
N THR A 71 1.91 9.38 -12.37
CA THR A 71 1.68 10.43 -13.36
C THR A 71 0.30 10.32 -13.96
N THR A 72 -0.30 11.44 -14.37
CA THR A 72 -1.60 11.49 -15.04
C THR A 72 -1.48 12.21 -16.38
N PRO A 73 -2.22 11.76 -17.41
CA PRO A 73 -3.13 10.62 -17.41
C PRO A 73 -2.41 9.27 -17.39
N ALA A 74 -3.06 8.25 -16.84
CA ALA A 74 -2.60 6.87 -16.87
C ALA A 74 -3.77 5.95 -17.25
N ILE A 75 -3.47 4.87 -17.98
CA ILE A 75 -4.43 3.80 -18.30
C ILE A 75 -3.92 2.54 -17.61
N VAL A 76 -4.65 2.06 -16.62
CA VAL A 76 -4.29 0.87 -15.86
C VAL A 76 -5.36 -0.20 -16.08
N LEU A 77 -4.93 -1.41 -16.41
CA LEU A 77 -5.80 -2.57 -16.52
C LEU A 77 -5.79 -3.35 -15.21
N THR A 78 -6.98 -3.70 -14.73
CA THR A 78 -7.17 -4.53 -13.56
C THR A 78 -8.12 -5.68 -13.86
N THR A 79 -8.08 -6.74 -13.03
CA THR A 79 -9.12 -7.77 -13.04
C THR A 79 -10.44 -7.22 -12.54
N SER A 80 -11.52 -8.00 -12.64
CA SER A 80 -12.82 -7.63 -12.05
C SER A 80 -12.78 -7.50 -10.54
N GLU A 81 -11.83 -8.16 -9.88
CA GLU A 81 -11.59 -8.06 -8.44
C GLU A 81 -10.74 -6.83 -8.05
N GLY A 82 -10.22 -6.09 -9.03
CA GLY A 82 -9.37 -4.92 -8.82
C GLY A 82 -7.87 -5.24 -8.69
N TYR A 83 -7.43 -6.45 -9.00
CA TYR A 83 -6.01 -6.79 -9.00
C TYR A 83 -5.32 -6.21 -10.23
N TYR A 84 -4.11 -5.70 -10.03
CA TYR A 84 -3.33 -5.08 -11.10
C TYR A 84 -2.96 -6.10 -12.19
N ILE A 85 -3.09 -5.69 -13.45
CA ILE A 85 -2.66 -6.46 -14.62
C ILE A 85 -1.45 -5.77 -15.25
N THR A 86 -1.65 -4.58 -15.79
CA THR A 86 -0.60 -3.82 -16.46
C THR A 86 -0.96 -2.33 -16.56
N ASN A 87 0.04 -1.53 -16.84
CA ASN A 87 -0.11 -0.12 -17.17
C ASN A 87 0.13 0.07 -18.66
N VAL A 88 -0.87 0.59 -19.37
CA VAL A 88 -0.73 0.95 -20.79
C VAL A 88 -0.04 2.30 -20.88
N GLN A 89 1.12 2.33 -21.52
CA GLN A 89 1.92 3.54 -21.61
C GLN A 89 1.18 4.63 -22.40
N PHE A 90 1.02 5.80 -21.79
CA PHE A 90 0.40 6.95 -22.41
C PHE A 90 1.42 7.71 -23.25
N ASP A 91 1.15 7.85 -24.56
CA ASP A 91 1.96 8.65 -25.48
C ASP A 91 1.31 10.03 -25.69
N PHE A 92 1.85 11.06 -25.08
CA PHE A 92 1.35 12.44 -25.20
C PHE A 92 1.49 13.04 -26.61
N ALA A 93 2.30 12.42 -27.47
CA ALA A 93 2.45 12.86 -28.87
C ALA A 93 1.37 12.30 -29.78
N SER A 94 0.63 11.27 -29.34
CA SER A 94 -0.46 10.66 -30.09
C SER A 94 -1.80 11.30 -29.72
N ASP A 95 -2.53 11.76 -30.72
CA ASP A 95 -3.91 12.24 -30.61
C ASP A 95 -4.92 11.23 -31.23
N ASN A 96 -4.45 10.01 -31.51
CA ASN A 96 -5.21 8.97 -32.18
C ASN A 96 -5.93 8.05 -31.18
N VAL A 97 -7.25 8.19 -31.06
CA VAL A 97 -8.11 7.36 -30.20
C VAL A 97 -8.01 5.88 -30.55
N GLU A 98 -8.01 5.52 -31.85
CA GLU A 98 -7.87 4.13 -32.30
C GLU A 98 -6.52 3.53 -31.87
N GLY A 99 -5.47 4.33 -31.85
CA GLY A 99 -4.15 3.91 -31.37
C GLY A 99 -4.21 3.47 -29.90
N TYR A 100 -4.86 4.23 -29.03
CA TYR A 100 -5.04 3.86 -27.62
C TYR A 100 -5.94 2.63 -27.43
N ILE A 101 -7.02 2.52 -28.19
CA ILE A 101 -7.86 1.31 -28.21
C ILE A 101 -7.02 0.09 -28.59
N SER A 102 -6.17 0.21 -29.59
CA SER A 102 -5.28 -0.86 -30.05
C SER A 102 -4.25 -1.23 -28.99
N MET A 103 -3.64 -0.24 -28.32
CA MET A 103 -2.69 -0.48 -27.22
C MET A 103 -3.34 -1.27 -26.09
N VAL A 104 -4.55 -0.91 -25.66
CA VAL A 104 -5.30 -1.66 -24.63
C VAL A 104 -5.61 -3.08 -25.11
N LYS A 105 -6.04 -3.25 -26.35
CA LYS A 105 -6.36 -4.58 -26.92
C LYS A 105 -5.14 -5.47 -27.09
N ASN A 106 -3.96 -4.90 -27.31
CA ASN A 106 -2.71 -5.66 -27.41
C ASN A 106 -2.31 -6.32 -26.09
N GLU A 107 -2.86 -5.87 -24.95
CA GLU A 107 -2.64 -6.49 -23.64
C GLU A 107 -3.53 -7.73 -23.39
N ALA A 108 -4.28 -8.21 -24.39
CA ALA A 108 -5.24 -9.29 -24.22
C ALA A 108 -4.61 -10.58 -23.67
N ASP A 109 -3.39 -10.92 -24.06
CA ASP A 109 -2.68 -12.11 -23.55
C ASP A 109 -2.29 -11.93 -22.09
N THR A 110 -1.76 -10.78 -21.71
CA THR A 110 -1.44 -10.42 -20.30
C THR A 110 -2.71 -10.45 -19.44
N VAL A 111 -3.79 -9.86 -19.96
CA VAL A 111 -5.11 -9.87 -19.27
C VAL A 111 -5.60 -11.29 -19.06
N LYS A 112 -5.46 -12.15 -20.08
CA LYS A 112 -5.86 -13.56 -19.98
C LYS A 112 -5.02 -14.31 -18.96
N GLU A 113 -3.70 -14.14 -18.98
CA GLU A 113 -2.77 -14.80 -18.06
C GLU A 113 -3.11 -14.49 -16.61
N VAL A 114 -3.27 -13.20 -16.25
CA VAL A 114 -3.59 -12.80 -14.89
C VAL A 114 -4.99 -13.28 -14.47
N ASN A 115 -5.98 -13.23 -15.37
CA ASN A 115 -7.31 -13.75 -15.06
C ASN A 115 -7.31 -15.28 -14.86
N ASP A 116 -6.48 -16.03 -15.60
CA ASP A 116 -6.30 -17.46 -15.39
C ASP A 116 -5.66 -17.75 -14.04
N MET A 117 -4.66 -16.98 -13.61
CA MET A 117 -4.08 -17.06 -12.26
C MET A 117 -5.16 -16.78 -11.18
N VAL A 118 -5.96 -15.74 -11.34
CA VAL A 118 -7.07 -15.43 -10.41
C VAL A 118 -8.10 -16.56 -10.38
N ALA A 119 -8.45 -17.13 -11.52
CA ALA A 119 -9.37 -18.25 -11.60
C ALA A 119 -8.82 -19.50 -10.87
N ALA A 120 -7.51 -19.74 -10.93
CA ALA A 120 -6.86 -20.84 -10.23
C ALA A 120 -6.93 -20.70 -8.70
N THR A 121 -6.90 -19.48 -8.15
CA THR A 121 -7.02 -19.25 -6.68
C THR A 121 -8.34 -19.75 -6.09
N LYS A 122 -9.36 -19.95 -6.92
CA LYS A 122 -10.73 -20.32 -6.51
C LYS A 122 -11.03 -21.81 -6.66
N LYS A 123 -10.06 -22.63 -7.14
CA LYS A 123 -10.27 -24.02 -7.51
C LYS A 123 -9.31 -24.97 -6.78
N GLY A 124 -9.76 -26.20 -6.56
CA GLY A 124 -8.94 -27.26 -5.99
C GLY A 124 -9.00 -27.37 -4.46
N THR A 125 -8.08 -28.12 -3.91
CA THR A 125 -7.86 -28.28 -2.47
C THR A 125 -7.32 -27.00 -1.83
N ASN A 126 -7.33 -26.91 -0.50
CA ASN A 126 -6.76 -25.77 0.21
C ASN A 126 -5.29 -25.53 -0.19
N LEU A 127 -4.48 -26.57 -0.25
CA LEU A 127 -3.07 -26.45 -0.63
C LEU A 127 -2.89 -25.97 -2.08
N GLU A 128 -3.68 -26.50 -3.01
CA GLU A 128 -3.65 -26.05 -4.40
C GLU A 128 -4.04 -24.57 -4.53
N ARG A 129 -5.05 -24.14 -3.79
CA ARG A 129 -5.48 -22.73 -3.76
C ARG A 129 -4.41 -21.84 -3.13
N VAL A 130 -3.79 -22.24 -2.04
CA VAL A 130 -2.67 -21.50 -1.43
C VAL A 130 -1.51 -21.35 -2.42
N ASN A 131 -1.13 -22.40 -3.12
CA ASN A 131 -0.08 -22.34 -4.14
C ASN A 131 -0.46 -21.44 -5.32
N ALA A 132 -1.71 -21.46 -5.76
CA ALA A 132 -2.20 -20.57 -6.82
C ALA A 132 -2.19 -19.10 -6.37
N ILE A 133 -2.60 -18.82 -5.12
CA ILE A 133 -2.50 -17.45 -4.55
C ILE A 133 -1.03 -17.01 -4.47
N ASN A 134 -0.13 -17.91 -4.08
CA ASN A 134 1.29 -17.61 -4.02
C ASN A 134 1.86 -17.28 -5.41
N THR A 135 1.48 -18.01 -6.44
CA THR A 135 1.88 -17.73 -7.83
C THR A 135 1.43 -16.34 -8.27
N LEU A 136 0.17 -15.99 -8.02
CA LEU A 136 -0.35 -14.65 -8.33
C LEU A 136 0.34 -13.57 -7.50
N TYR A 137 0.56 -13.80 -6.20
CA TYR A 137 1.24 -12.85 -5.30
C TYR A 137 2.68 -12.57 -5.73
N ASP A 138 3.42 -13.61 -6.11
CA ASP A 138 4.82 -13.49 -6.53
C ASP A 138 4.97 -12.87 -7.94
N SER A 139 3.93 -12.93 -8.77
CA SER A 139 3.89 -12.22 -10.05
C SER A 139 3.72 -10.71 -9.92
N GLN A 140 3.28 -10.23 -8.75
CA GLN A 140 3.03 -8.80 -8.51
C GLN A 140 4.25 -8.10 -7.90
N SER A 141 4.44 -6.81 -8.26
CA SER A 141 5.40 -5.95 -7.57
C SER A 141 5.00 -5.75 -6.10
N GLU A 142 5.94 -5.36 -5.25
CA GLU A 142 5.68 -5.11 -3.82
C GLU A 142 4.50 -4.16 -3.59
N THR A 143 4.41 -3.08 -4.35
CA THR A 143 3.32 -2.10 -4.23
C THR A 143 1.96 -2.73 -4.59
N HIS A 144 1.90 -3.50 -5.68
CA HIS A 144 0.65 -4.11 -6.14
C HIS A 144 0.20 -5.30 -5.27
N ARG A 145 1.10 -5.89 -4.46
CA ARG A 145 0.76 -6.95 -3.51
C ARG A 145 -0.27 -6.50 -2.46
N LEU A 146 -0.33 -5.21 -2.14
CA LEU A 146 -1.36 -4.66 -1.25
C LEU A 146 -2.79 -4.90 -1.78
N LEU A 147 -2.98 -4.88 -3.10
CA LEU A 147 -4.26 -5.19 -3.74
C LEU A 147 -4.73 -6.63 -3.51
N LEU A 148 -3.79 -7.53 -3.20
CA LEU A 148 -4.06 -8.95 -2.92
C LEU A 148 -4.32 -9.26 -1.43
N SER A 149 -4.49 -8.24 -0.59
CA SER A 149 -4.64 -8.41 0.88
C SER A 149 -5.73 -9.40 1.27
N ASN A 150 -6.85 -9.42 0.54
CA ASN A 150 -7.92 -10.38 0.79
C ASN A 150 -7.49 -11.83 0.53
N LEU A 151 -6.70 -12.07 -0.53
CA LEU A 151 -6.13 -13.38 -0.83
C LEU A 151 -5.08 -13.78 0.22
N CYS A 152 -4.28 -12.83 0.71
CA CYS A 152 -3.34 -13.09 1.80
C CYS A 152 -4.08 -13.56 3.08
N ARG A 153 -5.17 -12.88 3.45
CA ARG A 153 -6.03 -13.31 4.57
C ARG A 153 -6.69 -14.67 4.32
N GLU A 154 -6.97 -14.99 3.06
CA GLU A 154 -7.50 -16.29 2.68
C GLU A 154 -6.46 -17.40 2.88
N VAL A 155 -5.20 -17.19 2.50
CA VAL A 155 -4.11 -18.15 2.78
C VAL A 155 -4.02 -18.45 4.27
N VAL A 156 -4.02 -17.42 5.13
CA VAL A 156 -3.97 -17.60 6.60
C VAL A 156 -5.13 -18.46 7.12
N LYS A 157 -6.29 -18.43 6.46
CA LYS A 157 -7.45 -19.26 6.81
C LYS A 157 -7.35 -20.68 6.26
N LEU A 158 -6.83 -20.86 5.04
CA LEU A 158 -6.74 -22.14 4.36
C LEU A 158 -5.59 -22.99 4.90
N ASP A 159 -4.48 -22.38 5.26
CA ASP A 159 -3.21 -23.02 5.64
C ASP A 159 -2.90 -22.89 7.15
N LYS A 160 -3.90 -23.14 8.00
CA LYS A 160 -3.75 -22.98 9.46
C LYS A 160 -2.62 -23.80 10.07
N ASN A 161 -2.30 -24.93 9.45
CA ASN A 161 -1.29 -25.86 9.92
C ASN A 161 0.06 -25.68 9.22
N ASN A 162 0.20 -24.65 8.36
CA ASN A 162 1.40 -24.38 7.57
C ASN A 162 1.85 -25.57 6.69
N GLU A 163 0.89 -26.25 6.06
CA GLU A 163 1.18 -27.38 5.15
C GLU A 163 1.96 -26.94 3.90
N SER A 164 1.77 -25.69 3.49
CA SER A 164 2.50 -25.11 2.35
C SER A 164 3.91 -24.60 2.70
N GLY A 165 4.20 -24.36 3.98
CA GLY A 165 5.39 -23.64 4.43
C GLY A 165 5.34 -22.12 4.20
N LEU A 166 4.18 -21.56 3.78
CA LEU A 166 4.05 -20.15 3.40
C LEU A 166 3.32 -19.29 4.44
N LEU A 167 2.88 -19.88 5.55
CA LEU A 167 2.02 -19.20 6.51
C LEU A 167 2.67 -17.93 7.08
N SER A 168 3.96 -17.97 7.43
CA SER A 168 4.69 -16.81 7.96
C SER A 168 4.69 -15.65 6.96
N LYS A 169 5.04 -15.90 5.69
CA LYS A 169 4.99 -14.93 4.60
C LYS A 169 3.64 -14.21 4.51
N TYR A 170 2.54 -14.96 4.64
CA TYR A 170 1.20 -14.38 4.51
C TYR A 170 0.70 -13.70 5.77
N LEU A 171 1.12 -14.13 6.95
CA LEU A 171 0.90 -13.38 8.19
C LEU A 171 1.58 -12.01 8.13
N PHE A 172 2.83 -11.99 7.66
CA PHE A 172 3.57 -10.75 7.42
C PHE A 172 2.87 -9.85 6.39
N ALA A 173 2.43 -10.40 5.26
CA ALA A 173 1.71 -9.66 4.22
C ALA A 173 0.38 -9.07 4.74
N VAL A 174 -0.36 -9.81 5.57
CA VAL A 174 -1.59 -9.31 6.21
C VAL A 174 -1.28 -8.17 7.17
N ALA A 175 -0.24 -8.31 8.00
CA ALA A 175 0.17 -7.23 8.91
C ALA A 175 0.52 -5.95 8.16
N ASN A 176 1.26 -6.05 7.05
CA ASN A 176 1.57 -4.90 6.20
C ASN A 176 0.32 -4.25 5.62
N ALA A 177 -0.64 -5.04 5.13
CA ALA A 177 -1.88 -4.51 4.57
C ALA A 177 -2.73 -3.81 5.66
N ASP A 178 -2.87 -4.42 6.84
CA ASP A 178 -3.63 -3.86 7.96
C ASP A 178 -3.00 -2.56 8.48
N ALA A 179 -1.66 -2.51 8.55
CA ALA A 179 -0.94 -1.30 8.95
C ALA A 179 -1.04 -0.20 7.87
N TYR A 180 -0.95 -0.55 6.58
CA TYR A 180 -1.13 0.39 5.48
C TYR A 180 -2.50 1.07 5.53
N GLU A 181 -3.58 0.33 5.82
CA GLU A 181 -4.92 0.89 6.01
C GLU A 181 -4.99 1.96 7.13
N LYS A 182 -4.09 1.89 8.11
CA LYS A 182 -3.93 2.89 9.17
C LYS A 182 -3.11 4.08 8.69
N LEU A 183 -2.00 3.82 8.00
CA LEU A 183 -1.08 4.86 7.51
C LEU A 183 -1.76 5.81 6.53
N ILE A 184 -2.58 5.31 5.61
CA ILE A 184 -3.34 6.18 4.67
C ILE A 184 -4.34 7.10 5.36
N LYS A 185 -4.74 6.78 6.61
CA LYS A 185 -5.58 7.62 7.47
C LYS A 185 -4.77 8.50 8.42
N LEU A 186 -3.45 8.51 8.29
CA LEU A 186 -2.51 9.19 9.19
C LEU A 186 -2.58 8.70 10.65
N GLU A 187 -3.10 7.49 10.87
CA GLU A 187 -3.21 6.82 12.18
C GLU A 187 -1.89 6.09 12.52
N VAL A 188 -0.77 6.82 12.56
CA VAL A 188 0.59 6.26 12.70
C VAL A 188 0.73 5.37 13.93
N ALA A 189 0.23 5.82 15.10
CA ALA A 189 0.31 5.05 16.34
C ALA A 189 -0.46 3.71 16.26
N GLU A 190 -1.59 3.69 15.55
CA GLU A 190 -2.37 2.46 15.34
C GLU A 190 -1.67 1.52 14.36
N ALA A 191 -1.01 2.04 13.32
CA ALA A 191 -0.21 1.23 12.40
C ALA A 191 0.94 0.51 13.15
N ILE A 192 1.64 1.21 14.04
CA ILE A 192 2.71 0.62 14.88
C ILE A 192 2.16 -0.50 15.75
N LYS A 193 1.00 -0.31 16.40
CA LYS A 193 0.35 -1.35 17.20
C LYS A 193 -0.04 -2.59 16.38
N VAL A 194 -0.44 -2.40 15.12
CA VAL A 194 -0.71 -3.53 14.22
C VAL A 194 0.55 -4.38 14.04
N TYR A 195 1.69 -3.76 13.78
CA TYR A 195 2.96 -4.47 13.63
C TYR A 195 3.40 -5.15 14.93
N GLU A 196 3.37 -4.46 16.06
CA GLU A 196 3.72 -5.04 17.36
C GLU A 196 2.86 -6.28 17.66
N LYS A 197 1.55 -6.15 17.50
CA LYS A 197 0.62 -7.26 17.73
C LYS A 197 0.84 -8.43 16.77
N ALA A 198 1.13 -8.15 15.50
CA ALA A 198 1.41 -9.20 14.52
C ALA A 198 2.70 -9.95 14.87
N ALA A 199 3.75 -9.25 15.31
CA ALA A 199 5.03 -9.85 15.68
C ALA A 199 4.93 -10.79 16.90
N GLU A 200 3.88 -10.68 17.72
CA GLU A 200 3.61 -11.61 18.83
C GLU A 200 3.09 -12.98 18.37
N ASP A 201 2.66 -13.12 17.08
CA ASP A 201 2.13 -14.38 16.58
C ASP A 201 3.22 -15.46 16.54
N ALA A 202 2.99 -16.55 17.27
CA ALA A 202 3.95 -17.64 17.39
C ALA A 202 4.20 -18.40 16.07
N ARG A 203 3.35 -18.22 15.07
CA ARG A 203 3.45 -18.88 13.75
C ARG A 203 4.37 -18.13 12.77
N LEU A 204 4.76 -16.90 13.11
CA LEU A 204 5.74 -16.15 12.33
C LEU A 204 7.15 -16.70 12.54
N GLU A 205 7.92 -16.75 11.47
CA GLU A 205 9.36 -17.00 11.52
C GLU A 205 10.11 -15.84 12.20
N ALA A 206 11.28 -16.13 12.78
CA ALA A 206 12.08 -15.16 13.51
C ALA A 206 12.42 -13.91 12.65
N ALA A 207 12.82 -14.15 11.41
CA ALA A 207 13.12 -13.08 10.45
C ALA A 207 11.93 -12.17 10.16
N ASP A 208 10.73 -12.73 10.04
CA ASP A 208 9.51 -11.94 9.78
C ASP A 208 9.11 -11.11 11.01
N LYS A 209 9.27 -11.67 12.23
CA LYS A 209 9.08 -10.92 13.48
C LYS A 209 10.05 -9.76 13.59
N GLN A 210 11.33 -10.00 13.31
CA GLN A 210 12.38 -8.98 13.28
C GLN A 210 11.99 -7.84 12.34
N ASN A 211 11.54 -8.18 11.11
CA ASN A 211 11.13 -7.20 10.12
C ASN A 211 9.93 -6.38 10.56
N LEU A 212 8.90 -6.98 11.18
CA LEU A 212 7.71 -6.26 11.67
C LEU A 212 8.09 -5.21 12.72
N TYR A 213 8.90 -5.57 13.72
CA TYR A 213 9.39 -4.61 14.72
C TYR A 213 10.27 -3.52 14.12
N TYR A 214 11.13 -3.88 13.16
CA TYR A 214 11.98 -2.92 12.47
C TYR A 214 11.17 -1.91 11.64
N ILE A 215 10.16 -2.37 10.91
CA ILE A 215 9.24 -1.50 10.16
C ILE A 215 8.51 -0.55 11.13
N ALA A 216 8.00 -1.06 12.24
CA ALA A 216 7.35 -0.25 13.26
C ALA A 216 8.28 0.84 13.81
N ALA A 217 9.54 0.52 14.10
CA ALA A 217 10.55 1.48 14.55
C ALA A 217 10.83 2.57 13.51
N ASN A 218 10.97 2.19 12.24
CA ASN A 218 11.21 3.14 11.15
C ASN A 218 10.03 4.08 10.93
N ILE A 219 8.79 3.59 10.98
CA ILE A 219 7.59 4.41 10.87
C ILE A 219 7.53 5.41 12.03
N LEU A 220 7.79 4.96 13.26
CA LEU A 220 7.83 5.84 14.43
C LEU A 220 8.90 6.91 14.30
N ALA A 221 10.12 6.54 13.95
CA ALA A 221 11.22 7.49 13.76
C ALA A 221 10.93 8.51 12.66
N SER A 222 10.36 8.06 11.54
CA SER A 222 10.02 8.92 10.39
C SER A 222 8.82 9.85 10.67
N SER A 223 8.01 9.57 11.69
CA SER A 223 6.88 10.44 12.09
C SER A 223 7.31 11.73 12.79
N GLY A 224 8.59 11.94 13.02
CA GLY A 224 9.13 13.09 13.74
C GLY A 224 8.95 12.97 15.27
N THR A 225 8.83 11.76 15.79
CA THR A 225 8.71 11.52 17.23
C THR A 225 9.94 12.00 17.99
N THR A 226 9.71 12.46 19.22
CA THR A 226 10.75 12.68 20.23
C THR A 226 10.83 11.56 21.26
N ASP A 227 10.00 10.53 21.12
CA ASP A 227 9.98 9.34 21.97
C ASP A 227 11.06 8.34 21.51
N TYR A 228 12.31 8.73 21.72
CA TYR A 228 13.47 7.87 21.40
C TYR A 228 13.44 6.55 22.18
N GLU A 229 12.87 6.54 23.39
CA GLU A 229 12.78 5.33 24.20
C GLU A 229 11.92 4.27 23.54
N TYR A 230 10.78 4.67 22.96
CA TYR A 230 9.91 3.76 22.21
C TYR A 230 10.56 3.26 20.91
N VAL A 231 11.28 4.12 20.19
CA VAL A 231 12.06 3.69 19.03
C VAL A 231 13.11 2.64 19.42
N VAL A 232 13.88 2.88 20.48
CA VAL A 232 14.86 1.92 21.01
C VAL A 232 14.21 0.61 21.40
N LYS A 233 13.07 0.64 22.09
CA LYS A 233 12.32 -0.55 22.47
C LYS A 233 11.92 -1.40 21.26
N LEU A 234 11.39 -0.78 20.21
CA LEU A 234 11.01 -1.50 18.97
C LEU A 234 12.22 -2.11 18.27
N LEU A 235 13.34 -1.37 18.17
CA LEU A 235 14.59 -1.89 17.62
C LEU A 235 15.17 -3.03 18.44
N GLN A 236 15.07 -2.96 19.78
CA GLN A 236 15.50 -4.05 20.65
C GLN A 236 14.63 -5.30 20.47
N ASN A 237 13.30 -5.15 20.36
CA ASN A 237 12.40 -6.25 20.05
C ASN A 237 12.74 -6.89 18.68
N ALA A 238 13.14 -6.07 17.69
CA ALA A 238 13.60 -6.58 16.41
C ALA A 238 14.88 -7.41 16.55
N LEU A 239 15.87 -6.93 17.31
CA LEU A 239 17.11 -7.65 17.58
C LEU A 239 16.86 -8.95 18.34
N ASP A 240 16.02 -8.91 19.37
CA ASP A 240 15.69 -10.06 20.21
C ASP A 240 14.89 -11.14 19.44
N ALA A 241 14.13 -10.75 18.42
CA ALA A 241 13.36 -11.67 17.61
C ALA A 241 14.24 -12.60 16.75
N ASP A 242 15.38 -12.09 16.23
CA ASP A 242 16.35 -12.86 15.43
C ASP A 242 17.77 -12.34 15.67
N PRO A 243 18.41 -12.69 16.81
CA PRO A 243 19.72 -12.15 17.19
C PRO A 243 20.88 -12.70 16.34
N GLU A 244 20.67 -13.79 15.61
CA GLU A 244 21.67 -14.42 14.72
C GLU A 244 21.51 -13.98 13.26
N SER A 245 20.57 -13.10 12.95
CA SER A 245 20.34 -12.63 11.59
C SER A 245 21.53 -11.80 11.06
N SER A 246 21.67 -11.73 9.75
CA SER A 246 22.64 -10.83 9.11
C SER A 246 22.41 -9.35 9.41
N TYR A 247 21.24 -8.99 9.92
CA TYR A 247 20.87 -7.61 10.29
C TYR A 247 21.18 -7.26 11.75
N ALA A 248 21.47 -8.25 12.60
CA ALA A 248 21.64 -8.05 14.04
C ALA A 248 22.70 -6.99 14.41
N GLU A 249 23.86 -7.02 13.77
CA GLU A 249 24.92 -6.01 13.97
C GLU A 249 24.45 -4.60 13.55
N GLY A 250 23.73 -4.50 12.43
CA GLY A 250 23.17 -3.23 11.95
C GLY A 250 22.11 -2.67 12.90
N LEU A 251 21.23 -3.53 13.41
CA LEU A 251 20.22 -3.17 14.42
C LEU A 251 20.87 -2.66 15.69
N GLN A 252 21.91 -3.34 16.21
CA GLN A 252 22.63 -2.89 17.39
C GLN A 252 23.24 -1.50 17.20
N LYS A 253 23.90 -1.25 16.07
CA LYS A 253 24.44 0.08 15.73
C LYS A 253 23.35 1.15 15.67
N THR A 254 22.19 0.81 15.14
CA THR A 254 21.04 1.74 15.07
C THR A 254 20.51 2.04 16.46
N ILE A 255 20.39 1.05 17.34
CA ILE A 255 20.01 1.22 18.73
C ILE A 255 20.98 2.18 19.44
N ASP A 256 22.27 1.96 19.29
CA ASP A 256 23.30 2.80 19.93
C ASP A 256 23.21 4.25 19.44
N TYR A 257 23.03 4.45 18.12
CA TYR A 257 22.84 5.77 17.53
C TYR A 257 21.59 6.49 18.07
N VAL A 258 20.44 5.81 18.16
CA VAL A 258 19.21 6.42 18.70
C VAL A 258 19.36 6.77 20.18
N LYS A 259 20.10 5.97 20.98
CA LYS A 259 20.43 6.30 22.38
C LYS A 259 21.31 7.54 22.47
N GLU A 260 22.30 7.70 21.60
CA GLU A 260 23.11 8.93 21.55
C GLU A 260 22.25 10.15 21.21
N MET A 261 21.33 10.06 20.25
CA MET A 261 20.38 11.12 19.92
C MET A 261 19.49 11.48 21.13
N GLN A 262 19.04 10.48 21.88
CA GLN A 262 18.26 10.69 23.11
C GLN A 262 19.04 11.48 24.16
N GLU A 263 20.30 11.14 24.39
CA GLU A 263 21.13 11.86 25.36
C GLU A 263 21.44 13.30 24.93
N GLN A 264 21.72 13.51 23.62
CA GLN A 264 21.88 14.86 23.08
C GLN A 264 20.62 15.72 23.23
N ALA A 265 19.44 15.14 22.99
CA ALA A 265 18.16 15.84 23.16
C ALA A 265 17.91 16.21 24.64
N LYS A 266 18.23 15.31 25.58
CA LYS A 266 18.14 15.60 27.02
C LYS A 266 19.09 16.72 27.44
N GLN A 267 20.33 16.72 26.96
CA GLN A 267 21.32 17.76 27.26
C GLN A 267 20.87 19.12 26.73
N ALA A 268 20.43 19.19 25.47
CA ALA A 268 19.90 20.41 24.87
C ALA A 268 18.72 20.99 25.66
N ALA A 269 17.81 20.14 26.14
CA ALA A 269 16.69 20.57 26.97
C ALA A 269 17.14 21.08 28.35
N ALA A 270 18.17 20.48 28.93
CA ALA A 270 18.76 20.93 30.22
C ALA A 270 19.44 22.31 30.08
N ASP A 271 20.22 22.50 29.01
CA ASP A 271 20.93 23.76 28.73
C ASP A 271 19.93 24.91 28.46
N ALA A 272 18.88 24.66 27.67
CA ALA A 272 17.80 25.65 27.43
C ALA A 272 17.07 26.07 28.72
N ASN A 273 16.89 25.14 29.67
CA ASN A 273 16.27 25.46 30.96
C ASN A 273 17.25 26.19 31.94
N ALA A 274 18.57 26.05 31.76
CA ALA A 274 19.56 26.77 32.51
C ALA A 274 19.67 28.23 32.10
N ASP A 275 19.58 28.52 30.79
CA ASP A 275 19.63 29.86 30.21
C ASP A 275 18.35 30.69 30.45
N ALA A 276 17.24 30.03 30.78
CA ALA A 276 15.94 30.66 31.07
C ALA A 276 15.78 31.12 32.55
N LYS A 277 16.76 30.86 33.39
CA LYS A 277 16.82 31.28 34.83
C LYS A 277 17.79 32.42 35.07
#